data_de9d3762b5eabd120b93b288a13d64e8
#
_entry.id   de9d3762b5eabd120b93b288a13d64e8
#
_cell.length_a   1.000
_cell.length_b   1.000
_cell.length_c   1.000
_cell.angle_alpha   90.00
_cell.angle_beta   90.00
_cell.angle_gamma   90.00
#
_symmetry.space_group_name_H-M   'P 1'
#
loop_
_entity.id
_entity.type
_entity.pdbx_description
1 polymer ?
#
loop_
_entity_poly.entity_id
_entity_poly.type
_entity_poly.pdbx_seq_one_letter_code
_entity_poly.pdbx_strand_id
1 'polypeptide(L)'
;NQAMLDGMETFFSERSYNPVIEYMERATEKWDGRNRIDRMLQVYLGAEDIPLVSKIAQMWLVGAVAKVYDPYVKFDYVLDLVGGQGVGKTSLLQKLGGEWYTDAVTDFSNKDNYDIMLKSLIVNDDEMVASNRMSFAETKAFISKTSLRYRKPYMKRTEEFAKNFILARTTNQKEYLKDKTGERRFLPIMADSKQQKKHPMEIDPDTIEQ
;
A
#
# COMPACT_ATOMS: atom_id res chain seq x y z
N ASN A 1 36.22 -8.25 -14.64
CA ASN A 1 36.09 -9.60 -15.12
C ASN A 1 34.57 -9.92 -15.17
N GLN A 2 34.02 -9.92 -16.40
CA GLN A 2 32.56 -10.02 -16.61
C GLN A 2 32.00 -11.34 -16.05
N ALA A 3 32.69 -12.46 -16.25
CA ALA A 3 32.26 -13.77 -15.75
C ALA A 3 32.13 -13.83 -14.20
N MET A 4 32.95 -13.07 -13.48
CA MET A 4 32.84 -12.98 -12.02
C MET A 4 31.62 -12.17 -11.60
N LEU A 5 31.31 -11.09 -12.34
CA LEU A 5 30.09 -10.29 -12.08
C LEU A 5 28.84 -11.09 -12.39
N ASP A 6 28.82 -11.79 -13.53
CA ASP A 6 27.69 -12.65 -13.93
C ASP A 6 27.48 -13.79 -12.93
N GLY A 7 28.57 -14.40 -12.44
CA GLY A 7 28.50 -15.42 -11.38
C GLY A 7 27.99 -14.88 -10.04
N MET A 8 28.37 -13.66 -9.66
CA MET A 8 27.84 -13.01 -8.47
C MET A 8 26.36 -12.64 -8.63
N GLU A 9 25.94 -12.10 -9.78
CA GLU A 9 24.53 -11.81 -10.06
C GLU A 9 23.67 -13.07 -9.99
N THR A 10 24.12 -14.17 -10.59
CA THR A 10 23.42 -15.46 -10.51
C THR A 10 23.34 -15.96 -9.07
N PHE A 11 24.45 -15.92 -8.32
CA PHE A 11 24.50 -16.34 -6.92
C PHE A 11 23.54 -15.54 -6.02
N PHE A 12 23.46 -14.21 -6.22
CA PHE A 12 22.55 -13.37 -5.46
C PHE A 12 21.09 -13.52 -5.88
N SER A 13 20.83 -13.73 -7.19
CA SER A 13 19.45 -13.95 -7.67
C SER A 13 18.86 -15.28 -7.18
N GLU A 14 19.64 -16.36 -7.14
CA GLU A 14 19.24 -17.67 -6.63
C GLU A 14 19.01 -17.68 -5.10
N ARG A 15 19.56 -16.69 -4.39
CA ARG A 15 19.44 -16.52 -2.94
C ARG A 15 18.74 -15.23 -2.56
N SER A 16 17.93 -14.67 -3.46
CA SER A 16 17.17 -13.48 -3.16
C SER A 16 16.16 -13.81 -2.06
N TYR A 17 16.35 -13.16 -0.93
CA TYR A 17 15.51 -13.24 0.25
C TYR A 17 14.47 -12.10 0.20
N ASN A 18 13.20 -12.44 0.34
CA ASN A 18 12.13 -11.46 0.47
C ASN A 18 11.52 -11.58 1.89
N PRO A 19 11.86 -10.67 2.82
CA PRO A 19 11.39 -10.76 4.19
C PRO A 19 9.87 -10.64 4.31
N VAL A 20 9.21 -10.00 3.34
CA VAL A 20 7.73 -9.89 3.34
C VAL A 20 7.08 -11.25 3.04
N ILE A 21 7.65 -12.04 2.14
CA ILE A 21 7.17 -13.41 1.86
C ILE A 21 7.28 -14.25 3.12
N GLU A 22 8.45 -14.26 3.76
CA GLU A 22 8.66 -15.03 4.98
C GLU A 22 7.71 -14.61 6.11
N TYR A 23 7.47 -13.31 6.25
CA TYR A 23 6.47 -12.80 7.18
C TYR A 23 5.07 -13.36 6.88
N MET A 24 4.64 -13.31 5.61
CA MET A 24 3.32 -13.81 5.21
C MET A 24 3.17 -15.32 5.39
N GLU A 25 4.23 -16.09 5.10
CA GLU A 25 4.24 -17.54 5.32
C GLU A 25 4.11 -17.88 6.80
N ARG A 26 4.88 -17.23 7.68
CA ARG A 26 4.76 -17.40 9.14
C ARG A 26 3.39 -16.98 9.66
N ALA A 27 2.82 -15.90 9.15
CA ALA A 27 1.49 -15.45 9.53
C ALA A 27 0.43 -16.49 9.12
N THR A 28 0.58 -17.11 7.95
CA THR A 28 -0.32 -18.18 7.49
C THR A 28 -0.30 -19.39 8.42
N GLU A 29 0.88 -19.79 8.93
CA GLU A 29 1.03 -20.90 9.88
C GLU A 29 0.37 -20.60 11.24
N LYS A 30 0.34 -19.34 11.64
CA LYS A 30 -0.23 -18.88 12.92
C LYS A 30 -1.72 -18.59 12.85
N TRP A 31 -2.32 -18.56 11.66
CA TRP A 31 -3.69 -18.14 11.47
C TRP A 31 -4.70 -19.02 12.23
N ASP A 32 -5.53 -18.38 13.04
CA ASP A 32 -6.54 -19.04 13.88
C ASP A 32 -7.86 -19.38 13.16
N GLY A 33 -7.96 -19.14 11.85
CA GLY A 33 -9.14 -19.39 11.02
C GLY A 33 -10.24 -18.33 11.12
N ARG A 34 -10.05 -17.24 11.87
CA ARG A 34 -11.06 -16.18 12.02
C ARG A 34 -10.90 -15.11 10.95
N ASN A 35 -12.01 -14.76 10.31
CA ASN A 35 -12.04 -13.66 9.36
C ASN A 35 -12.16 -12.31 10.10
N ARG A 36 -11.07 -11.55 10.12
CA ARG A 36 -11.01 -10.21 10.71
C ARG A 36 -11.15 -9.10 9.68
N ILE A 37 -10.79 -9.40 8.43
CA ILE A 37 -10.69 -8.41 7.34
C ILE A 37 -12.06 -7.83 7.02
N ASP A 38 -13.11 -8.65 7.02
CA ASP A 38 -14.46 -8.23 6.62
C ASP A 38 -15.02 -7.08 7.46
N ARG A 39 -14.59 -6.99 8.70
CA ARG A 39 -15.08 -5.96 9.63
C ARG A 39 -14.01 -4.97 10.09
N MET A 40 -12.82 -5.06 9.53
CA MET A 40 -11.68 -4.25 9.94
C MET A 40 -11.98 -2.75 9.85
N LEU A 41 -12.45 -2.30 8.68
CA LEU A 41 -12.72 -0.88 8.45
C LEU A 41 -13.91 -0.36 9.30
N GLN A 42 -14.92 -1.20 9.51
CA GLN A 42 -16.05 -0.88 10.36
C GLN A 42 -15.65 -0.76 11.84
N VAL A 43 -14.82 -1.70 12.31
CA VAL A 43 -14.42 -1.74 13.73
C VAL A 43 -13.45 -0.61 14.05
N TYR A 44 -12.43 -0.43 13.22
CA TYR A 44 -11.31 0.44 13.53
C TYR A 44 -11.40 1.85 12.94
N LEU A 45 -12.25 2.07 11.95
CA LEU A 45 -12.47 3.40 11.37
C LEU A 45 -13.92 3.86 11.44
N GLY A 46 -14.85 3.02 11.93
CA GLY A 46 -16.27 3.34 11.95
C GLY A 46 -16.86 3.52 10.56
N ALA A 47 -16.32 2.78 9.57
CA ALA A 47 -16.88 2.78 8.23
C ALA A 47 -18.27 2.14 8.19
N GLU A 48 -19.07 2.49 7.19
CA GLU A 48 -20.42 1.97 7.03
C GLU A 48 -20.43 0.43 6.96
N ASP A 49 -21.37 -0.20 7.65
CA ASP A 49 -21.50 -1.66 7.73
C ASP A 49 -22.30 -2.21 6.54
N ILE A 50 -21.70 -2.13 5.36
CA ILE A 50 -22.26 -2.65 4.10
C ILE A 50 -21.29 -3.61 3.42
N PRO A 51 -21.79 -4.57 2.62
CA PRO A 51 -20.94 -5.58 1.96
C PRO A 51 -19.84 -4.98 1.07
N LEU A 52 -20.07 -3.82 0.48
CA LEU A 52 -19.10 -3.14 -0.37
C LEU A 52 -17.82 -2.78 0.41
N VAL A 53 -17.95 -2.27 1.63
CA VAL A 53 -16.79 -1.89 2.48
C VAL A 53 -15.93 -3.11 2.80
N SER A 54 -16.56 -4.24 3.14
CA SER A 54 -15.85 -5.52 3.39
C SER A 54 -15.13 -6.01 2.13
N LYS A 55 -15.78 -5.91 0.96
CA LYS A 55 -15.17 -6.29 -0.32
C LYS A 55 -13.99 -5.41 -0.71
N ILE A 56 -14.07 -4.11 -0.45
CA ILE A 56 -12.96 -3.17 -0.65
C ILE A 56 -11.76 -3.57 0.22
N ALA A 57 -11.99 -3.83 1.52
CA ALA A 57 -10.93 -4.26 2.42
C ALA A 57 -10.25 -5.55 1.95
N GLN A 58 -11.06 -6.58 1.62
CA GLN A 58 -10.57 -7.85 1.07
C GLN A 58 -9.74 -7.64 -0.20
N MET A 59 -10.30 -6.93 -1.19
CA MET A 59 -9.64 -6.72 -2.48
C MET A 59 -8.32 -5.97 -2.32
N TRP A 60 -8.27 -4.94 -1.48
CA TRP A 60 -7.07 -4.13 -1.29
C TRP A 60 -5.95 -4.94 -0.61
N LEU A 61 -6.25 -5.72 0.44
CA LEU A 61 -5.28 -6.59 1.11
C LEU A 61 -4.85 -7.77 0.22
N VAL A 62 -5.76 -8.38 -0.53
CA VAL A 62 -5.40 -9.40 -1.54
C VAL A 62 -4.46 -8.81 -2.59
N GLY A 63 -4.67 -7.55 -2.98
CA GLY A 63 -3.74 -6.83 -3.85
C GLY A 63 -2.35 -6.68 -3.26
N ALA A 64 -2.23 -6.46 -1.94
CA ALA A 64 -0.94 -6.42 -1.25
C ALA A 64 -0.23 -7.77 -1.34
N VAL A 65 -0.93 -8.86 -0.99
CA VAL A 65 -0.39 -10.22 -1.08
C VAL A 65 0.02 -10.55 -2.52
N ALA A 66 -0.84 -10.25 -3.50
CA ALA A 66 -0.54 -10.49 -4.91
C ALA A 66 0.75 -9.77 -5.36
N LYS A 67 0.97 -8.52 -4.91
CA LYS A 67 2.18 -7.74 -5.21
C LYS A 67 3.45 -8.33 -4.59
N VAL A 68 3.33 -9.05 -3.49
CA VAL A 68 4.48 -9.71 -2.85
C VAL A 68 4.91 -10.94 -3.63
N TYR A 69 3.96 -11.78 -4.09
CA TYR A 69 4.24 -13.02 -4.81
C TYR A 69 4.42 -12.85 -6.31
N ASP A 70 3.72 -11.87 -6.92
CA ASP A 70 3.88 -11.46 -8.33
C ASP A 70 3.98 -9.93 -8.42
N PRO A 71 5.17 -9.35 -8.25
CA PRO A 71 5.34 -7.89 -8.25
C PRO A 71 4.91 -7.19 -9.54
N TYR A 72 4.84 -7.91 -10.67
CA TYR A 72 4.36 -7.37 -11.95
C TYR A 72 2.85 -7.47 -12.14
N VAL A 73 2.13 -8.16 -11.25
CA VAL A 73 0.68 -8.24 -11.33
C VAL A 73 0.06 -6.84 -11.41
N LYS A 74 -0.92 -6.70 -12.30
CA LYS A 74 -1.62 -5.43 -12.44
C LYS A 74 -2.59 -5.23 -11.27
N PHE A 75 -2.30 -4.27 -10.41
CA PHE A 75 -3.17 -3.81 -9.34
C PHE A 75 -3.16 -2.28 -9.33
N ASP A 76 -4.19 -1.67 -9.89
CA ASP A 76 -4.32 -0.23 -10.09
C ASP A 76 -5.44 0.40 -9.24
N TYR A 77 -5.64 -0.13 -8.04
CA TYR A 77 -6.57 0.40 -7.05
C TYR A 77 -5.84 1.10 -5.91
N VAL A 78 -6.47 2.15 -5.38
CA VAL A 78 -5.97 2.94 -4.24
C VAL A 78 -7.05 2.98 -3.19
N LEU A 79 -6.71 2.66 -1.95
CA LEU A 79 -7.62 2.81 -0.82
C LEU A 79 -7.58 4.26 -0.34
N ASP A 80 -8.71 4.96 -0.43
CA ASP A 80 -8.86 6.33 0.03
C ASP A 80 -9.60 6.35 1.38
N LEU A 81 -8.91 6.69 2.44
CA LEU A 81 -9.49 6.84 3.77
C LEU A 81 -9.87 8.30 4.01
N VAL A 82 -11.16 8.58 4.05
CA VAL A 82 -11.74 9.93 4.14
C VAL A 82 -12.41 10.11 5.48
N GLY A 83 -12.08 11.15 6.24
CA GLY A 83 -12.74 11.40 7.53
C GLY A 83 -11.98 12.37 8.41
N GLY A 84 -12.56 12.73 9.53
CA GLY A 84 -12.02 13.70 10.48
C GLY A 84 -10.60 13.37 10.97
N GLN A 85 -9.95 14.37 11.52
CA GLN A 85 -8.67 14.21 12.18
C GLN A 85 -8.83 13.34 13.44
N GLY A 86 -7.83 12.51 13.74
CA GLY A 86 -7.79 11.68 14.94
C GLY A 86 -8.60 10.38 14.87
N VAL A 87 -9.29 10.08 13.75
CA VAL A 87 -10.02 8.80 13.61
C VAL A 87 -9.10 7.60 13.41
N GLY A 88 -7.79 7.82 13.21
CA GLY A 88 -6.81 6.73 13.13
C GLY A 88 -6.55 6.19 11.72
N LYS A 89 -6.88 6.95 10.65
CA LYS A 89 -6.64 6.53 9.25
C LYS A 89 -5.20 6.09 9.01
N THR A 90 -4.25 6.99 9.26
CA THR A 90 -2.81 6.73 9.12
C THR A 90 -2.35 5.65 10.08
N SER A 91 -2.84 5.65 11.33
CA SER A 91 -2.48 4.64 12.33
C SER A 91 -2.88 3.21 11.92
N LEU A 92 -4.04 3.04 11.26
CA LEU A 92 -4.46 1.73 10.73
C LEU A 92 -3.49 1.26 9.65
N LEU A 93 -3.14 2.13 8.70
CA LEU A 93 -2.20 1.78 7.62
C LEU A 93 -0.80 1.46 8.15
N GLN A 94 -0.33 2.20 9.15
CA GLN A 94 0.94 1.93 9.85
C GLN A 94 0.93 0.57 10.54
N LYS A 95 -0.16 0.23 11.23
CA LYS A 95 -0.30 -1.09 11.87
C LYS A 95 -0.30 -2.23 10.86
N LEU A 96 -1.02 -2.07 9.73
CA LEU A 96 -1.09 -3.09 8.68
C LEU A 96 0.24 -3.28 7.93
N GLY A 97 0.97 -2.19 7.67
CA GLY A 97 2.23 -2.24 6.92
C GLY A 97 3.45 -2.54 7.78
N GLY A 98 3.39 -2.28 9.09
CA GLY A 98 4.52 -2.48 10.00
C GLY A 98 5.78 -1.79 9.51
N GLU A 99 6.88 -2.54 9.43
CA GLU A 99 8.17 -2.05 8.92
C GLU A 99 8.17 -1.77 7.41
N TRP A 100 7.20 -2.29 6.66
CA TRP A 100 7.03 -2.05 5.22
C TRP A 100 5.98 -0.98 4.91
N TYR A 101 5.69 -0.10 5.85
CA TYR A 101 4.86 1.08 5.65
C TYR A 101 5.71 2.32 5.39
N THR A 102 5.22 3.20 4.53
CA THR A 102 5.78 4.55 4.38
C THR A 102 4.70 5.58 4.06
N ASP A 103 4.84 6.78 4.65
CA ASP A 103 4.12 8.01 4.33
C ASP A 103 5.09 9.17 3.98
N ALA A 104 6.38 8.84 3.83
CA ALA A 104 7.43 9.83 3.54
C ALA A 104 7.42 10.35 2.10
N VAL A 105 6.56 9.79 1.22
CA VAL A 105 6.51 10.14 -0.20
C VAL A 105 5.63 11.36 -0.41
N THR A 106 6.23 12.47 -0.79
CA THR A 106 5.52 13.75 -1.03
C THR A 106 5.38 14.12 -2.51
N ASP A 107 5.94 13.32 -3.42
CA ASP A 107 5.88 13.53 -4.87
C ASP A 107 6.14 12.19 -5.61
N PHE A 108 5.13 11.69 -6.30
CA PHE A 108 5.25 10.46 -7.09
C PHE A 108 6.04 10.62 -8.40
N SER A 109 6.29 11.85 -8.85
CA SER A 109 7.12 12.11 -10.04
C SER A 109 8.61 12.11 -9.72
N ASN A 110 8.98 12.35 -8.46
CA ASN A 110 10.36 12.38 -8.01
C ASN A 110 10.93 10.95 -7.92
N LYS A 111 11.91 10.68 -8.76
CA LYS A 111 12.57 9.36 -8.84
C LYS A 111 13.37 9.01 -7.59
N ASP A 112 13.78 9.97 -6.79
CA ASP A 112 14.48 9.71 -5.53
C ASP A 112 13.56 9.04 -4.50
N ASN A 113 12.24 9.25 -4.63
CA ASN A 113 11.24 8.58 -3.80
C ASN A 113 10.99 7.11 -4.19
N TYR A 114 11.43 6.68 -5.38
CA TYR A 114 11.17 5.32 -5.86
C TYR A 114 11.86 4.24 -5.01
N ASP A 115 13.05 4.53 -4.48
CA ASP A 115 13.76 3.59 -3.61
C ASP A 115 12.99 3.34 -2.30
N ILE A 116 12.40 4.38 -1.73
CA ILE A 116 11.56 4.28 -0.51
C ILE A 116 10.29 3.48 -0.83
N MET A 117 9.60 3.81 -1.93
CA MET A 117 8.38 3.10 -2.32
C MET A 117 8.63 1.61 -2.58
N LEU A 118 9.73 1.26 -3.26
CA LEU A 118 10.06 -0.13 -3.60
C LEU A 118 10.50 -0.97 -2.39
N LYS A 119 10.87 -0.35 -1.28
CA LYS A 119 11.16 -1.01 0.00
C LYS A 119 9.93 -1.17 0.89
N SER A 120 8.79 -0.64 0.46
CA SER A 120 7.54 -0.65 1.21
C SER A 120 6.53 -1.61 0.57
N LEU A 121 5.60 -2.12 1.38
CA LEU A 121 4.41 -2.84 0.93
C LEU A 121 3.21 -1.90 0.80
N ILE A 122 3.07 -0.99 1.77
CA ILE A 122 2.02 0.03 1.80
C ILE A 122 2.66 1.42 1.71
N VAL A 123 2.35 2.11 0.62
CA VAL A 123 2.73 3.52 0.42
C VAL A 123 1.49 4.37 0.62
N ASN A 124 1.50 5.19 1.65
CA ASN A 124 0.42 6.11 1.97
C ASN A 124 0.75 7.53 1.50
N ASP A 125 -0.09 8.09 0.66
CA ASP A 125 -0.09 9.52 0.34
C ASP A 125 -0.88 10.25 1.42
N ASP A 126 -0.20 10.57 2.51
CA ASP A 126 -0.81 11.18 3.68
C ASP A 126 -1.28 12.60 3.35
N GLU A 127 -2.54 12.91 3.74
CA GLU A 127 -3.25 14.15 3.39
C GLU A 127 -3.21 14.47 1.88
N MET A 128 -3.02 13.44 1.02
CA MET A 128 -2.94 13.57 -0.44
C MET A 128 -1.88 14.55 -0.94
N VAL A 129 -0.77 14.71 -0.21
CA VAL A 129 0.28 15.68 -0.52
C VAL A 129 0.93 15.40 -1.87
N ALA A 130 1.25 14.14 -2.17
CA ALA A 130 1.86 13.75 -3.44
C ALA A 130 0.86 13.85 -4.61
N SER A 131 -0.37 13.37 -4.42
CA SER A 131 -1.44 13.47 -5.43
C SER A 131 -1.79 14.91 -5.78
N ASN A 132 -1.79 15.82 -4.82
CA ASN A 132 -2.12 17.23 -5.03
C ASN A 132 -1.03 18.01 -5.79
N ARG A 133 0.18 17.48 -5.89
CA ARG A 133 1.27 18.05 -6.70
C ARG A 133 1.22 17.67 -8.16
N MET A 134 0.37 16.71 -8.50
CA MET A 134 0.22 16.17 -9.85
C MET A 134 -1.16 16.50 -10.39
N SER A 135 -1.29 16.50 -11.72
CA SER A 135 -2.61 16.47 -12.34
C SER A 135 -3.29 15.12 -12.05
N PHE A 136 -4.61 15.10 -12.11
CA PHE A 136 -5.38 13.87 -11.94
C PHE A 136 -5.02 12.81 -12.99
N ALA A 137 -4.70 13.23 -14.21
CA ALA A 137 -4.25 12.33 -15.27
C ALA A 137 -2.90 11.69 -14.96
N GLU A 138 -1.93 12.45 -14.44
CA GLU A 138 -0.62 11.95 -14.03
C GLU A 138 -0.75 10.99 -12.84
N THR A 139 -1.59 11.31 -11.87
CA THR A 139 -1.89 10.43 -10.73
C THR A 139 -2.46 9.09 -11.22
N LYS A 140 -3.44 9.10 -12.12
CA LYS A 140 -3.99 7.88 -12.75
C LYS A 140 -2.92 7.09 -13.50
N ALA A 141 -2.06 7.78 -14.24
CA ALA A 141 -0.97 7.15 -14.97
C ALA A 141 0.04 6.48 -14.02
N PHE A 142 0.40 7.14 -12.92
CA PHE A 142 1.27 6.56 -11.90
C PHE A 142 0.65 5.33 -11.23
N ILE A 143 -0.62 5.41 -10.82
CA ILE A 143 -1.35 4.29 -10.21
C ILE A 143 -1.32 3.06 -11.13
N SER A 144 -1.51 3.25 -12.43
CA SER A 144 -1.61 2.17 -13.42
C SER A 144 -0.28 1.56 -13.87
N LYS A 145 0.87 2.11 -13.44
CA LYS A 145 2.18 1.52 -13.72
C LYS A 145 2.32 0.16 -13.04
N THR A 146 2.89 -0.80 -13.73
CA THR A 146 3.32 -2.10 -13.18
C THR A 146 4.80 -2.11 -12.82
N SER A 147 5.57 -1.14 -13.32
CA SER A 147 7.00 -0.99 -13.06
C SER A 147 7.40 0.48 -12.96
N LEU A 148 8.55 0.72 -12.34
CA LEU A 148 9.20 2.01 -12.20
C LEU A 148 10.61 1.96 -12.83
N ARG A 149 10.92 2.94 -13.68
CA ARG A 149 12.24 3.05 -14.32
C ARG A 149 13.00 4.22 -13.73
N TYR A 150 14.10 3.93 -13.06
CA TYR A 150 14.98 4.96 -12.51
C TYR A 150 16.42 4.45 -12.38
N ARG A 151 17.33 5.37 -12.12
CA ARG A 151 18.72 5.06 -11.82
C ARG A 151 18.93 5.15 -10.32
N LYS A 152 19.24 4.03 -9.67
CA LYS A 152 19.62 4.04 -8.25
C LYS A 152 20.83 4.94 -8.01
N PRO A 153 20.95 5.57 -6.83
CA PRO A 153 22.15 6.32 -6.47
C PRO A 153 23.41 5.49 -6.74
N TYR A 154 24.43 6.13 -7.28
CA TYR A 154 25.74 5.54 -7.64
C TYR A 154 25.74 4.51 -8.78
N MET A 155 24.59 4.10 -9.31
CA MET A 155 24.53 3.19 -10.45
C MET A 155 24.73 3.95 -11.78
N LYS A 156 25.35 3.29 -12.77
CA LYS A 156 25.62 3.90 -14.08
C LYS A 156 24.44 3.82 -15.05
N ARG A 157 23.53 2.87 -14.84
CA ARG A 157 22.42 2.58 -15.78
C ARG A 157 21.07 2.79 -15.11
N THR A 158 20.09 3.14 -15.94
CA THR A 158 18.68 3.11 -15.57
C THR A 158 18.20 1.66 -15.66
N GLU A 159 17.53 1.21 -14.62
CA GLU A 159 16.94 -0.12 -14.51
C GLU A 159 15.44 -0.02 -14.32
N GLU A 160 14.75 -1.13 -14.59
CA GLU A 160 13.31 -1.25 -14.39
C GLU A 160 13.03 -2.18 -13.20
N PHE A 161 12.21 -1.70 -12.28
CA PHE A 161 11.83 -2.42 -11.07
C PHE A 161 10.32 -2.62 -11.07
N ALA A 162 9.87 -3.81 -10.74
CA ALA A 162 8.45 -4.07 -10.54
C ALA A 162 7.89 -3.17 -9.44
N LYS A 163 6.68 -2.64 -9.64
CA LYS A 163 5.96 -1.88 -8.61
C LYS A 163 5.34 -2.87 -7.62
N ASN A 164 6.09 -3.23 -6.60
CA ASN A 164 5.80 -4.28 -5.61
C ASN A 164 4.99 -3.81 -4.39
N PHE A 165 4.37 -2.64 -4.46
CA PHE A 165 3.61 -2.03 -3.37
C PHE A 165 2.18 -1.69 -3.80
N ILE A 166 1.31 -1.53 -2.81
CA ILE A 166 -0.03 -0.98 -2.97
C ILE A 166 -0.09 0.46 -2.45
N LEU A 167 -1.09 1.20 -2.94
CA LEU A 167 -1.29 2.60 -2.57
C LEU A 167 -2.48 2.76 -1.64
N ALA A 168 -2.31 3.62 -0.64
CA ALA A 168 -3.37 4.21 0.14
C ALA A 168 -3.23 5.73 0.12
N ARG A 169 -4.33 6.43 0.40
CA ARG A 169 -4.33 7.87 0.60
C ARG A 169 -5.22 8.22 1.79
N THR A 170 -4.86 9.26 2.52
CA THR A 170 -5.68 9.79 3.59
C THR A 170 -6.10 11.22 3.28
N THR A 171 -7.27 11.64 3.72
CA THR A 171 -7.71 13.03 3.65
C THR A 171 -8.79 13.33 4.67
N ASN A 172 -8.88 14.60 5.06
CA ASN A 172 -9.97 15.12 5.87
C ASN A 172 -11.07 15.78 5.02
N GLN A 173 -10.83 15.94 3.70
CA GLN A 173 -11.74 16.59 2.78
C GLN A 173 -12.69 15.56 2.16
N LYS A 174 -14.00 15.74 2.34
CA LYS A 174 -15.02 14.83 1.78
C LYS A 174 -15.15 14.95 0.25
N GLU A 175 -14.92 16.13 -0.29
CA GLU A 175 -15.00 16.43 -1.73
C GLU A 175 -13.59 16.54 -2.33
N TYR A 176 -12.88 15.43 -2.44
CA TYR A 176 -11.50 15.39 -2.92
C TYR A 176 -11.37 14.85 -4.37
N LEU A 177 -12.36 14.08 -4.84
CA LEU A 177 -12.39 13.59 -6.22
C LEU A 177 -13.04 14.66 -7.12
N LYS A 178 -12.21 15.37 -7.87
CA LYS A 178 -12.64 16.51 -8.72
C LYS A 178 -13.08 16.10 -10.14
N ASP A 179 -12.74 14.89 -10.57
CA ASP A 179 -13.01 14.40 -11.94
C ASP A 179 -13.83 13.11 -11.87
N LYS A 180 -14.98 13.11 -12.54
CA LYS A 180 -15.89 11.95 -12.61
C LYS A 180 -15.42 10.86 -13.58
N THR A 181 -14.34 11.09 -14.34
CA THR A 181 -13.82 10.13 -15.30
C THR A 181 -12.63 9.35 -14.71
N GLY A 182 -12.74 8.03 -14.63
CA GLY A 182 -11.65 7.17 -14.14
C GLY A 182 -11.58 6.97 -12.62
N GLU A 183 -12.65 7.31 -11.91
CA GLU A 183 -12.77 7.13 -10.45
C GLU A 183 -12.74 5.66 -10.01
N ARG A 184 -12.92 4.71 -10.90
CA ARG A 184 -12.91 3.27 -10.62
C ARG A 184 -11.64 2.74 -9.90
N ARG A 185 -10.55 3.51 -9.95
CA ARG A 185 -9.28 3.16 -9.28
C ARG A 185 -9.29 3.53 -7.81
N PHE A 186 -10.11 4.48 -7.44
CA PHE A 186 -10.16 5.02 -6.09
C PHE A 186 -11.26 4.33 -5.30
N LEU A 187 -10.92 3.80 -4.14
CA LEU A 187 -11.80 3.04 -3.27
C LEU A 187 -12.07 3.87 -2.01
N PRO A 188 -13.04 4.80 -2.06
CA PRO A 188 -13.31 5.68 -0.93
C PRO A 188 -13.97 4.94 0.22
N ILE A 189 -13.40 5.08 1.41
CA ILE A 189 -13.95 4.63 2.67
C ILE A 189 -14.13 5.84 3.58
N MET A 190 -15.36 6.08 3.96
CA MET A 190 -15.71 7.14 4.90
C MET A 190 -15.49 6.65 6.33
N ALA A 191 -14.56 7.30 7.04
CA ALA A 191 -14.25 7.02 8.44
C ALA A 191 -15.04 7.96 9.36
N ASP A 192 -15.69 7.40 10.40
CA ASP A 192 -16.48 8.13 11.37
C ASP A 192 -16.13 7.71 12.80
N SER A 193 -15.50 8.60 13.55
CA SER A 193 -15.13 8.34 14.95
C SER A 193 -16.32 8.04 15.87
N LYS A 194 -17.53 8.47 15.50
CA LYS A 194 -18.75 8.19 16.29
C LYS A 194 -19.24 6.75 16.15
N GLN A 195 -18.90 6.09 15.04
CA GLN A 195 -19.27 4.70 14.76
C GLN A 195 -18.11 3.73 15.01
N GLN A 196 -16.93 4.24 15.29
CA GLN A 196 -15.72 3.48 15.58
C GLN A 196 -15.90 2.69 16.90
N LYS A 197 -15.59 1.40 16.87
CA LYS A 197 -15.68 0.51 18.03
C LYS A 197 -14.38 0.44 18.83
N LYS A 198 -13.26 0.49 18.14
CA LYS A 198 -11.91 0.47 18.70
C LYS A 198 -11.02 1.42 17.90
N HIS A 199 -10.12 2.13 18.56
CA HIS A 199 -9.14 2.92 17.84
C HIS A 199 -8.02 2.01 17.26
N PRO A 200 -7.47 2.28 16.06
CA PRO A 200 -6.39 1.46 15.48
C PRO A 200 -5.16 1.27 16.37
N MET A 201 -4.87 2.21 17.24
CA MET A 201 -3.77 2.08 18.21
C MET A 201 -3.99 0.95 19.23
N GLU A 202 -5.24 0.49 19.41
CA GLU A 202 -5.60 -0.62 20.29
C GLU A 202 -5.47 -1.99 19.60
N ILE A 203 -5.06 -2.03 18.32
CA ILE A 203 -4.82 -3.29 17.62
C ILE A 203 -3.60 -3.98 18.23
N ASP A 204 -3.85 -5.17 18.76
CA ASP A 204 -2.80 -6.05 19.23
C ASP A 204 -1.91 -6.51 18.07
N PRO A 205 -0.57 -6.52 18.19
CA PRO A 205 0.33 -7.05 17.17
C PRO A 205 -0.05 -8.45 16.69
N ASP A 206 -0.45 -9.34 17.60
CA ASP A 206 -0.88 -10.70 17.23
C ASP A 206 -2.13 -10.70 16.33
N THR A 207 -3.00 -9.69 16.46
CA THR A 207 -4.17 -9.52 15.57
C THR A 207 -3.76 -9.14 14.14
N ILE A 208 -2.64 -8.45 13.95
CA ILE A 208 -2.13 -8.11 12.62
C ILE A 208 -1.49 -9.33 11.94
N GLU A 209 -0.84 -10.19 12.69
CA GLU A 209 -0.24 -11.42 12.18
C GLU A 209 -1.27 -12.53 11.88
N GLN A 210 -2.49 -12.38 12.37
CA GLN A 210 -3.62 -13.31 12.19
C GLN A 210 -4.53 -12.91 11.01
#